data_737a1bd2129d7f79c5a768a6e7e5a479
#
_entry.id   737a1bd2129d7f79c5a768a6e7e5a479
#
_cell.length_a   1.000
_cell.length_b   1.000
_cell.length_c   1.000
_cell.angle_alpha   90.00
_cell.angle_beta   90.00
_cell.angle_gamma   90.00
#
_symmetry.space_group_name_H-M   'P 1'
#
loop_
_entity.id
_entity.type
_entity.pdbx_description
1 polymer ?
#
loop_
_entity_poly.entity_id
_entity_poly.type
_entity_poly.pdbx_seq_one_letter_code
_entity_poly.pdbx_strand_id
1 'polypeptide(L)'
;MTAKLPYDKTDPKSIERYAKKLIGKTFQDVLNESIYSNSKVGDESGKYCDEKRKGGLGNLLEKYYFGYEVNSDSEPDFKEAGVELKVSPYEEKNKGGYKAGERLVLTMINFNKEVEQDFYKSHVWEKCKLMLLIYYFRDKAIKNNLDYHIDYAKLFEIPEKDMNIIINDYKIIIDKILQGKAHEISEGDTMYLGACTKGATAAKSLVSQRYNENVKAKSRAFCLKNSYMTTVLNNYLMADECTDAAEFASEKELEAKSISEIIQDRLNKYINWNEDRIASKLGLDINKKNKSYEAIIVKHMLGVNELEDEKIDEFQKAGINVKVVKFKKHGKPNENMRLEDINFINLDKEPFDDEIKDEEGNDIGWEASRLYEILGNRKYLFAVFWEDEEGATFKGCQLWAMPDDDLEKVKAAWKELKIKIRNGVEFEVNGNIVTNNLTKSSENGIFHVRPHAKNSFYKFTDGTEIGNGNISDTDLLPSGDRITRQAYWLNQSYINSQLEDTLIRHH
;
A
#
# COMPACT_ATOMS: atom_id res chain seq x y z
N MET A 1 -10.19 34.03 -30.77
CA MET A 1 -10.64 34.57 -29.47
C MET A 1 -10.47 33.41 -28.48
N THR A 2 -9.53 33.53 -27.54
CA THR A 2 -9.45 32.55 -26.43
C THR A 2 -10.72 32.67 -25.61
N ALA A 3 -11.50 31.59 -25.53
CA ALA A 3 -12.71 31.57 -24.74
C ALA A 3 -12.35 31.94 -23.29
N LYS A 4 -13.13 32.86 -22.69
CA LYS A 4 -12.92 33.26 -21.30
C LYS A 4 -13.22 32.04 -20.41
N LEU A 5 -12.21 31.64 -19.63
CA LEU A 5 -12.35 30.53 -18.68
C LEU A 5 -13.50 30.83 -17.68
N PRO A 6 -14.29 29.82 -17.30
CA PRO A 6 -15.42 29.97 -16.37
C PRO A 6 -14.97 30.13 -14.90
N TYR A 7 -13.68 30.21 -14.64
CA TYR A 7 -13.06 30.37 -13.32
C TYR A 7 -11.80 31.28 -13.42
N ASP A 8 -11.37 31.80 -12.29
CA ASP A 8 -10.11 32.55 -12.16
C ASP A 8 -8.98 31.54 -11.93
N LYS A 9 -8.08 31.41 -12.90
CA LYS A 9 -6.93 30.50 -12.88
C LYS A 9 -5.81 30.93 -11.93
N THR A 10 -5.88 32.13 -11.36
CA THR A 10 -4.92 32.67 -10.39
C THR A 10 -5.36 32.48 -8.93
N ASP A 11 -6.65 32.14 -8.72
CA ASP A 11 -7.23 31.94 -7.39
C ASP A 11 -7.51 30.45 -7.13
N PRO A 12 -6.75 29.79 -6.22
CA PRO A 12 -6.97 28.38 -5.86
C PRO A 12 -8.41 28.06 -5.47
N LYS A 13 -9.06 28.99 -4.73
CA LYS A 13 -10.44 28.82 -4.29
C LYS A 13 -11.45 28.93 -5.43
N SER A 14 -11.16 29.73 -6.46
CA SER A 14 -11.97 29.77 -7.68
C SER A 14 -11.86 28.46 -8.46
N ILE A 15 -10.65 27.91 -8.56
CA ILE A 15 -10.37 26.61 -9.18
C ILE A 15 -11.15 25.51 -8.44
N GLU A 16 -11.06 25.46 -7.11
CA GLU A 16 -11.79 24.47 -6.28
C GLU A 16 -13.32 24.59 -6.46
N ARG A 17 -13.87 25.81 -6.39
CA ARG A 17 -15.31 26.00 -6.61
C ARG A 17 -15.78 25.53 -8.00
N TYR A 18 -14.93 25.71 -8.99
CA TYR A 18 -15.23 25.22 -10.34
C TYR A 18 -15.12 23.69 -10.39
N ALA A 19 -14.08 23.09 -9.82
CA ALA A 19 -13.89 21.66 -9.72
C ALA A 19 -15.05 20.95 -9.00
N LYS A 20 -15.62 21.53 -7.95
CA LYS A 20 -16.78 20.98 -7.22
C LYS A 20 -18.04 20.80 -8.09
N LYS A 21 -18.13 21.47 -9.24
CA LYS A 21 -19.22 21.25 -10.21
C LYS A 21 -19.10 19.92 -10.95
N LEU A 22 -17.96 19.24 -10.85
CA LEU A 22 -17.74 17.89 -11.36
C LEU A 22 -18.43 16.81 -10.52
N ILE A 23 -18.68 17.09 -9.24
CA ILE A 23 -19.24 16.10 -8.32
C ILE A 23 -20.60 15.61 -8.81
N GLY A 24 -20.75 14.29 -8.92
CA GLY A 24 -21.93 13.61 -9.46
C GLY A 24 -21.98 13.48 -11.00
N LYS A 25 -21.01 14.05 -11.72
CA LYS A 25 -20.88 13.86 -13.17
C LYS A 25 -19.99 12.66 -13.48
N THR A 26 -20.26 12.04 -14.62
CA THR A 26 -19.35 11.06 -15.22
C THR A 26 -18.28 11.78 -16.05
N PHE A 27 -17.16 11.12 -16.33
CA PHE A 27 -16.19 11.64 -17.30
C PHE A 27 -16.79 11.78 -18.72
N GLN A 28 -17.79 10.93 -19.05
CA GLN A 28 -18.56 11.07 -20.31
C GLN A 28 -19.36 12.37 -20.33
N ASP A 29 -19.98 12.76 -19.21
CA ASP A 29 -20.72 14.03 -19.13
C ASP A 29 -19.78 15.22 -19.36
N VAL A 30 -18.56 15.16 -18.81
CA VAL A 30 -17.53 16.18 -19.03
C VAL A 30 -17.20 16.33 -20.53
N LEU A 31 -17.04 15.23 -21.24
CA LEU A 31 -16.80 15.26 -22.69
C LEU A 31 -17.98 15.84 -23.45
N ASN A 32 -19.20 15.45 -23.10
CA ASN A 32 -20.43 15.91 -23.78
C ASN A 32 -20.69 17.41 -23.58
N GLU A 33 -20.39 17.93 -22.39
CA GLU A 33 -20.58 19.34 -22.02
C GLU A 33 -19.43 20.25 -22.45
N SER A 34 -18.31 19.69 -22.91
CA SER A 34 -17.11 20.46 -23.24
C SER A 34 -17.39 21.47 -24.35
N ILE A 35 -17.02 22.72 -24.10
CA ILE A 35 -17.08 23.80 -25.09
C ILE A 35 -16.15 23.59 -26.30
N TYR A 36 -15.20 22.66 -26.17
CA TYR A 36 -14.27 22.26 -27.23
C TYR A 36 -14.79 21.13 -28.11
N SER A 37 -16.06 20.70 -27.91
CA SER A 37 -16.66 19.52 -28.56
C SER A 37 -17.03 19.69 -30.03
N ASN A 38 -16.83 20.86 -30.63
CA ASN A 38 -17.15 21.07 -32.04
C ASN A 38 -16.10 20.42 -32.96
N SER A 39 -16.36 19.19 -33.39
CA SER A 39 -15.84 18.44 -34.54
C SER A 39 -14.80 17.31 -34.35
N LYS A 40 -14.17 17.12 -33.19
CA LYS A 40 -13.15 16.05 -33.02
C LYS A 40 -13.37 15.09 -31.83
N VAL A 41 -14.37 15.32 -30.99
CA VAL A 41 -14.58 14.54 -29.75
C VAL A 41 -14.91 13.07 -30.03
N GLY A 42 -15.61 12.76 -31.12
CA GLY A 42 -15.95 11.38 -31.48
C GLY A 42 -14.74 10.48 -31.79
N ASP A 43 -13.67 11.06 -32.34
CA ASP A 43 -12.44 10.31 -32.67
C ASP A 43 -11.50 10.16 -31.45
N GLU A 44 -11.56 11.07 -30.47
CA GLU A 44 -10.69 11.07 -29.30
C GLU A 44 -11.30 10.35 -28.09
N SER A 45 -12.64 10.20 -28.00
CA SER A 45 -13.31 9.47 -26.90
C SER A 45 -12.81 8.04 -26.79
N GLY A 46 -12.53 7.36 -27.90
CA GLY A 46 -11.95 6.03 -27.95
C GLY A 46 -10.59 5.90 -27.24
N LYS A 47 -9.86 7.00 -27.08
CA LYS A 47 -8.57 6.99 -26.36
C LYS A 47 -8.74 6.90 -24.85
N TYR A 48 -9.88 7.31 -24.30
CA TYR A 48 -10.15 7.38 -22.86
C TYR A 48 -11.04 6.23 -22.39
N CYS A 49 -11.66 5.47 -23.31
CA CYS A 49 -12.54 4.33 -23.02
C CYS A 49 -11.78 3.06 -22.62
N ASP A 50 -10.46 3.01 -22.77
CA ASP A 50 -9.68 1.79 -22.54
C ASP A 50 -9.47 1.60 -21.03
N GLU A 51 -10.13 0.59 -20.44
CA GLU A 51 -9.97 0.16 -19.04
C GLU A 51 -8.49 -0.13 -18.66
N LYS A 52 -7.68 -0.47 -19.68
CA LYS A 52 -6.26 -0.80 -19.52
C LYS A 52 -5.36 0.42 -19.39
N ARG A 53 -5.90 1.62 -19.60
CA ARG A 53 -5.18 2.89 -19.46
C ARG A 53 -5.61 3.60 -18.18
N LYS A 54 -4.81 3.51 -17.13
CA LYS A 54 -4.91 4.41 -15.99
C LYS A 54 -4.31 5.77 -16.38
N GLY A 55 -4.87 6.87 -15.85
CA GLY A 55 -4.32 8.23 -15.97
C GLY A 55 -4.88 9.09 -17.10
N GLY A 56 -5.43 8.49 -18.14
CA GLY A 56 -6.09 9.23 -19.21
C GLY A 56 -7.24 10.12 -18.75
N LEU A 57 -7.84 9.82 -17.57
CA LEU A 57 -8.93 10.61 -16.98
C LEU A 57 -8.42 11.96 -16.41
N GLY A 58 -7.18 12.03 -15.93
CA GLY A 58 -6.56 13.29 -15.53
C GLY A 58 -6.40 14.22 -16.72
N ASN A 59 -5.75 13.74 -17.77
CA ASN A 59 -5.55 14.49 -19.02
C ASN A 59 -6.88 14.92 -19.66
N LEU A 60 -7.95 14.09 -19.52
CA LEU A 60 -9.28 14.45 -19.97
C LEU A 60 -9.80 15.69 -19.24
N LEU A 61 -9.68 15.73 -17.90
CA LEU A 61 -10.14 16.88 -17.13
C LEU A 61 -9.29 18.14 -17.42
N GLU A 62 -7.97 17.99 -17.51
CA GLU A 62 -7.08 19.11 -17.89
C GLU A 62 -7.54 19.75 -19.18
N LYS A 63 -7.69 18.94 -20.22
CA LYS A 63 -8.00 19.43 -21.58
C LYS A 63 -9.44 19.90 -21.73
N TYR A 64 -10.41 19.07 -21.35
CA TYR A 64 -11.83 19.27 -21.71
C TYR A 64 -12.64 20.01 -20.65
N TYR A 65 -12.20 20.00 -19.40
CA TYR A 65 -12.87 20.70 -18.32
C TYR A 65 -12.16 22.01 -17.94
N PHE A 66 -10.86 21.92 -17.64
CA PHE A 66 -10.10 23.08 -17.21
C PHE A 66 -9.51 23.91 -18.36
N GLY A 67 -9.41 23.33 -19.55
CA GLY A 67 -8.99 24.05 -20.77
C GLY A 67 -7.48 24.25 -20.86
N TYR A 68 -6.67 23.33 -20.31
CA TYR A 68 -5.22 23.33 -20.47
C TYR A 68 -4.78 22.44 -21.61
N GLU A 69 -3.62 22.79 -22.19
CA GLU A 69 -2.86 21.83 -22.98
C GLU A 69 -2.07 20.93 -22.01
N VAL A 70 -2.29 19.61 -22.15
CA VAL A 70 -1.54 18.61 -21.40
C VAL A 70 -0.05 18.77 -21.69
N ASN A 71 0.75 18.98 -20.67
CA ASN A 71 2.19 19.12 -20.80
C ASN A 71 2.91 18.27 -19.73
N SER A 72 4.19 18.03 -19.95
CA SER A 72 5.08 17.30 -19.03
C SER A 72 6.01 18.24 -18.27
N ASP A 73 5.62 19.48 -18.07
CA ASP A 73 6.43 20.47 -17.39
C ASP A 73 6.61 20.14 -15.90
N SER A 74 7.71 20.61 -15.33
CA SER A 74 7.98 20.45 -13.90
C SER A 74 7.13 21.37 -13.02
N GLU A 75 6.49 22.38 -13.61
CA GLU A 75 5.61 23.32 -12.91
C GLU A 75 4.23 22.72 -12.63
N PRO A 76 3.48 23.26 -11.63
CA PRO A 76 2.10 22.85 -11.37
C PRO A 76 1.17 23.10 -12.57
N ASP A 77 0.11 22.31 -12.70
CA ASP A 77 -0.85 22.40 -13.82
C ASP A 77 -1.53 23.77 -13.89
N PHE A 78 -1.89 24.34 -12.73
CA PHE A 78 -2.38 25.72 -12.62
C PHE A 78 -1.23 26.62 -12.16
N LYS A 79 -0.32 26.94 -13.09
CA LYS A 79 0.94 27.66 -12.80
C LYS A 79 0.74 28.94 -12.00
N GLU A 80 -0.24 29.75 -12.38
CA GLU A 80 -0.48 31.06 -11.77
C GLU A 80 -1.01 30.94 -10.33
N ALA A 81 -1.74 29.86 -10.02
CA ALA A 81 -2.26 29.58 -8.69
C ALA A 81 -1.33 28.68 -7.86
N GLY A 82 -0.33 28.06 -8.48
CA GLY A 82 0.54 27.08 -7.84
C GLY A 82 -0.16 25.79 -7.42
N VAL A 83 -1.24 25.39 -8.12
CA VAL A 83 -2.05 24.21 -7.82
C VAL A 83 -1.73 23.10 -8.80
N GLU A 84 -1.46 21.91 -8.29
CA GLU A 84 -1.31 20.67 -9.07
C GLU A 84 -2.62 19.90 -9.11
N LEU A 85 -3.07 19.45 -10.29
CA LEU A 85 -4.25 18.59 -10.45
C LEU A 85 -3.85 17.13 -10.26
N LYS A 86 -4.59 16.42 -9.41
CA LYS A 86 -4.46 14.98 -9.25
C LYS A 86 -5.82 14.30 -9.30
N VAL A 87 -5.97 13.38 -10.24
CA VAL A 87 -7.19 12.56 -10.41
C VAL A 87 -6.85 11.13 -10.04
N SER A 88 -7.57 10.59 -9.07
CA SER A 88 -7.26 9.26 -8.51
C SER A 88 -8.52 8.46 -8.24
N PRO A 89 -8.48 7.12 -8.43
CA PRO A 89 -9.57 6.26 -8.02
C PRO A 89 -9.55 5.99 -6.51
N TYR A 90 -10.72 5.64 -5.99
CA TYR A 90 -10.85 4.96 -4.71
C TYR A 90 -11.70 3.71 -4.83
N GLU A 91 -11.55 2.78 -3.90
CA GLU A 91 -12.17 1.46 -3.91
C GLU A 91 -12.72 1.08 -2.54
N GLU A 92 -13.67 0.16 -2.52
CA GLU A 92 -14.15 -0.44 -1.29
C GLU A 92 -13.15 -1.47 -0.75
N LYS A 93 -12.94 -1.48 0.57
CA LYS A 93 -12.15 -2.52 1.25
C LYS A 93 -12.96 -3.79 1.45
N ASN A 94 -12.32 -4.95 1.45
CA ASN A 94 -12.98 -6.26 1.66
C ASN A 94 -13.76 -6.37 3.00
N LYS A 95 -13.38 -5.57 4.00
CA LYS A 95 -14.00 -5.56 5.35
C LYS A 95 -14.87 -4.33 5.59
N GLY A 96 -15.27 -3.63 4.53
CA GLY A 96 -15.99 -2.36 4.59
C GLY A 96 -15.08 -1.14 4.73
N GLY A 97 -15.62 0.03 4.38
CA GLY A 97 -14.87 1.29 4.27
C GLY A 97 -14.11 1.41 2.94
N TYR A 98 -13.39 2.51 2.77
CA TYR A 98 -12.77 2.87 1.49
C TYR A 98 -11.25 3.00 1.62
N LYS A 99 -10.56 2.84 0.49
CA LYS A 99 -9.12 3.05 0.34
C LYS A 99 -8.83 3.80 -0.95
N ALA A 100 -7.70 4.52 -0.99
CA ALA A 100 -7.17 5.01 -2.26
C ALA A 100 -6.88 3.81 -3.18
N GLY A 101 -7.28 3.89 -4.43
CA GLY A 101 -7.09 2.81 -5.40
C GLY A 101 -5.63 2.66 -5.85
N GLU A 102 -4.82 3.72 -5.64
CA GLU A 102 -3.39 3.73 -6.01
C GLU A 102 -2.61 4.78 -5.19
N ARG A 103 -1.27 4.68 -5.23
CA ARG A 103 -0.37 5.71 -4.75
C ARG A 103 -0.48 6.96 -5.64
N LEU A 104 -0.17 8.14 -5.09
CA LEU A 104 -0.22 9.40 -5.83
C LEU A 104 1.17 9.76 -6.36
N VAL A 105 1.40 9.57 -7.64
CA VAL A 105 2.68 9.92 -8.28
C VAL A 105 2.81 11.44 -8.39
N LEU A 106 3.99 11.96 -8.01
CA LEU A 106 4.30 13.39 -8.03
C LEU A 106 5.20 13.77 -9.21
N THR A 107 6.41 13.23 -9.26
CA THR A 107 7.39 13.55 -10.30
C THR A 107 8.45 12.46 -10.45
N MET A 108 9.03 12.34 -11.65
CA MET A 108 10.11 11.39 -11.93
C MET A 108 11.41 11.75 -11.19
N ILE A 109 12.14 10.72 -10.74
CA ILE A 109 13.47 10.87 -10.17
C ILE A 109 14.50 10.75 -11.29
N ASN A 110 15.25 11.82 -11.55
CA ASN A 110 16.28 11.81 -12.59
C ASN A 110 17.64 11.48 -11.98
N PHE A 111 18.04 10.21 -12.02
CA PHE A 111 19.34 9.75 -11.49
C PHE A 111 20.56 10.23 -12.30
N ASN A 112 20.36 10.74 -13.52
CA ASN A 112 21.45 11.22 -14.40
C ASN A 112 21.84 12.67 -14.14
N LYS A 113 21.02 13.43 -13.41
CA LYS A 113 21.23 14.84 -13.08
C LYS A 113 21.66 15.00 -11.63
N GLU A 114 22.15 16.19 -11.32
CA GLU A 114 22.32 16.63 -9.95
C GLU A 114 20.96 16.69 -9.26
N VAL A 115 20.91 16.20 -8.02
CA VAL A 115 19.67 16.15 -7.24
C VAL A 115 19.58 17.35 -6.32
N GLU A 116 18.40 17.96 -6.21
CA GLU A 116 18.15 19.02 -5.24
C GLU A 116 18.08 18.39 -3.83
N GLN A 117 18.87 18.96 -2.92
CA GLN A 117 18.94 18.48 -1.53
C GLN A 117 17.95 19.19 -0.62
N ASP A 118 17.60 20.43 -0.97
CA ASP A 118 16.60 21.20 -0.24
C ASP A 118 15.20 20.83 -0.72
N PHE A 119 14.42 20.19 0.16
CA PHE A 119 13.06 19.77 -0.16
C PHE A 119 12.21 20.93 -0.73
N TYR A 120 12.29 22.11 -0.12
CA TYR A 120 11.47 23.27 -0.51
C TYR A 120 11.87 23.91 -1.85
N LYS A 121 13.01 23.52 -2.41
CA LYS A 121 13.45 23.90 -3.77
C LYS A 121 13.25 22.79 -4.79
N SER A 122 12.76 21.63 -4.35
CA SER A 122 12.60 20.46 -5.19
C SER A 122 11.34 20.50 -6.04
N HIS A 123 11.35 19.79 -7.15
CA HIS A 123 10.14 19.54 -7.94
C HIS A 123 9.07 18.74 -7.18
N VAL A 124 9.47 17.96 -6.16
CA VAL A 124 8.54 17.27 -5.28
C VAL A 124 7.67 18.27 -4.54
N TRP A 125 8.29 19.27 -3.92
CA TRP A 125 7.58 20.34 -3.23
C TRP A 125 6.66 21.13 -4.18
N GLU A 126 7.14 21.48 -5.37
CA GLU A 126 6.33 22.21 -6.37
C GLU A 126 5.05 21.42 -6.73
N LYS A 127 5.13 20.08 -6.80
CA LYS A 127 4.00 19.21 -7.15
C LYS A 127 3.10 18.83 -5.97
N CYS A 128 3.53 19.00 -4.71
CA CYS A 128 2.74 18.57 -3.55
C CYS A 128 2.35 19.70 -2.59
N LYS A 129 2.86 20.92 -2.74
CA LYS A 129 2.58 22.04 -1.84
C LYS A 129 1.10 22.41 -1.77
N LEU A 130 0.39 22.33 -2.89
CA LEU A 130 -1.04 22.54 -2.99
C LEU A 130 -1.60 21.71 -4.12
N MET A 131 -2.45 20.75 -3.82
CA MET A 131 -3.02 19.83 -4.78
C MET A 131 -4.54 19.99 -4.87
N LEU A 132 -5.10 19.98 -6.07
CA LEU A 132 -6.52 19.77 -6.29
C LEU A 132 -6.75 18.27 -6.47
N LEU A 133 -7.24 17.62 -5.43
CA LEU A 133 -7.55 16.19 -5.43
C LEU A 133 -8.96 15.97 -5.98
N ILE A 134 -9.07 15.21 -7.06
CA ILE A 134 -10.33 14.73 -7.63
C ILE A 134 -10.35 13.22 -7.52
N TYR A 135 -11.38 12.68 -6.84
CA TYR A 135 -11.54 11.26 -6.63
C TYR A 135 -12.83 10.73 -7.27
N TYR A 136 -12.73 9.56 -7.88
CA TYR A 136 -13.84 8.81 -8.45
C TYR A 136 -13.88 7.38 -7.91
N PHE A 137 -15.08 6.83 -7.73
CA PHE A 137 -15.24 5.44 -7.31
C PHE A 137 -14.96 4.49 -8.47
N ARG A 138 -13.97 3.62 -8.30
CA ARG A 138 -13.64 2.58 -9.27
C ARG A 138 -14.46 1.34 -8.98
N ASP A 139 -15.67 1.28 -9.53
CA ASP A 139 -16.52 0.11 -9.47
C ASP A 139 -16.04 -0.92 -10.50
N LYS A 140 -15.71 -2.12 -10.04
CA LYS A 140 -15.26 -3.24 -10.90
C LYS A 140 -16.34 -3.76 -11.85
N ALA A 141 -17.61 -3.39 -11.65
CA ALA A 141 -18.71 -3.73 -12.55
C ALA A 141 -18.79 -2.80 -13.78
N ILE A 142 -18.22 -1.60 -13.68
CA ILE A 142 -18.19 -0.61 -14.78
C ILE A 142 -17.02 -0.94 -15.71
N LYS A 143 -17.34 -1.17 -16.99
CA LYS A 143 -16.34 -1.56 -18.01
C LYS A 143 -15.74 -0.38 -18.76
N ASN A 144 -16.44 0.75 -18.82
CA ASN A 144 -15.97 1.94 -19.51
C ASN A 144 -15.55 2.99 -18.51
N ASN A 145 -14.29 3.37 -18.51
CA ASN A 145 -13.72 4.37 -17.59
C ASN A 145 -14.44 5.72 -17.64
N LEU A 146 -15.06 6.06 -18.76
CA LEU A 146 -15.83 7.30 -18.90
C LEU A 146 -17.12 7.30 -18.08
N ASP A 147 -17.62 6.14 -17.67
CA ASP A 147 -18.85 5.99 -16.89
C ASP A 147 -18.58 6.09 -15.37
N TYR A 148 -17.33 6.23 -14.93
CA TYR A 148 -17.04 6.49 -13.52
C TYR A 148 -17.55 7.87 -13.10
N HIS A 149 -18.16 7.92 -11.91
CA HIS A 149 -18.64 9.15 -11.29
C HIS A 149 -17.55 9.83 -10.49
N ILE A 150 -17.43 11.14 -10.61
CA ILE A 150 -16.55 11.97 -9.79
C ILE A 150 -17.30 12.28 -8.50
N ASP A 151 -16.74 11.87 -7.36
CA ASP A 151 -17.40 11.98 -6.07
C ASP A 151 -16.82 13.08 -5.18
N TYR A 152 -15.53 13.36 -5.33
CA TYR A 152 -14.84 14.36 -4.51
C TYR A 152 -13.96 15.27 -5.35
N ALA A 153 -13.95 16.55 -5.00
CA ALA A 153 -13.05 17.56 -5.56
C ALA A 153 -12.73 18.60 -4.48
N LYS A 154 -11.48 18.60 -3.98
CA LYS A 154 -11.07 19.44 -2.85
C LYS A 154 -9.59 19.81 -2.95
N LEU A 155 -9.26 21.06 -2.60
CA LEU A 155 -7.87 21.46 -2.38
C LEU A 155 -7.32 20.74 -1.15
N PHE A 156 -6.08 20.29 -1.24
CA PHE A 156 -5.37 19.61 -0.16
C PHE A 156 -3.97 20.19 -0.02
N GLU A 157 -3.68 20.61 1.19
CA GLU A 157 -2.34 20.92 1.67
C GLU A 157 -1.91 19.86 2.66
N ILE A 158 -0.66 19.41 2.56
CA ILE A 158 -0.13 18.41 3.49
C ILE A 158 -0.08 19.02 4.89
N PRO A 159 -0.68 18.38 5.91
CA PRO A 159 -0.64 18.85 7.28
C PRO A 159 0.80 19.05 7.79
N GLU A 160 1.04 20.10 8.58
CA GLU A 160 2.36 20.47 9.06
C GLU A 160 3.07 19.33 9.82
N LYS A 161 2.34 18.58 10.63
CA LYS A 161 2.87 17.40 11.33
C LYS A 161 3.36 16.29 10.37
N ASP A 162 2.71 16.15 9.20
CA ASP A 162 3.08 15.15 8.21
C ASP A 162 4.28 15.61 7.36
N MET A 163 4.49 16.94 7.24
CA MET A 163 5.62 17.51 6.49
C MET A 163 6.98 17.08 7.02
N ASN A 164 7.15 17.00 8.36
CA ASN A 164 8.41 16.55 8.95
C ASN A 164 8.79 15.14 8.51
N ILE A 165 7.78 14.26 8.41
CA ILE A 165 7.98 12.88 7.96
C ILE A 165 8.30 12.83 6.47
N ILE A 166 7.58 13.61 5.65
CA ILE A 166 7.80 13.68 4.19
C ILE A 166 9.18 14.25 3.86
N ILE A 167 9.62 15.30 4.58
CA ILE A 167 10.96 15.89 4.40
C ILE A 167 12.04 14.87 4.78
N ASN A 168 11.85 14.13 5.87
CA ASN A 168 12.77 13.07 6.26
C ASN A 168 12.81 11.94 5.21
N ASP A 169 11.66 11.52 4.69
CA ASP A 169 11.56 10.53 3.61
C ASP A 169 12.29 11.00 2.35
N TYR A 170 12.10 12.26 1.96
CA TYR A 170 12.82 12.88 0.85
C TYR A 170 14.33 12.80 1.05
N LYS A 171 14.80 13.19 2.24
CA LYS A 171 16.22 13.14 2.60
C LYS A 171 16.80 11.74 2.50
N ILE A 172 16.10 10.72 3.00
CA ILE A 172 16.54 9.31 2.90
C ILE A 172 16.77 8.90 1.44
N ILE A 173 15.83 9.27 0.53
CA ILE A 173 15.96 8.96 -0.89
C ILE A 173 17.14 9.70 -1.51
N ILE A 174 17.27 11.00 -1.24
CA ILE A 174 18.36 11.85 -1.78
C ILE A 174 19.73 11.37 -1.28
N ASP A 175 19.84 11.02 0.01
CA ASP A 175 21.08 10.52 0.59
C ASP A 175 21.55 9.23 -0.09
N LYS A 176 20.64 8.29 -0.38
CA LYS A 176 20.95 7.08 -1.15
C LYS A 176 21.44 7.42 -2.57
N ILE A 177 20.83 8.38 -3.24
CA ILE A 177 21.24 8.81 -4.58
C ILE A 177 22.65 9.40 -4.53
N LEU A 178 22.92 10.32 -3.60
CA LEU A 178 24.24 10.97 -3.43
C LEU A 178 25.35 9.98 -3.09
N GLN A 179 25.02 8.91 -2.36
CA GLN A 179 25.94 7.81 -2.06
C GLN A 179 26.19 6.86 -3.24
N GLY A 180 25.57 7.08 -4.42
CA GLY A 180 25.64 6.18 -5.57
C GLY A 180 24.86 4.86 -5.39
N LYS A 181 23.90 4.85 -4.48
CA LYS A 181 23.07 3.70 -4.09
C LYS A 181 21.63 3.81 -4.59
N ALA A 182 21.38 4.53 -5.69
CA ALA A 182 20.02 4.63 -6.23
C ALA A 182 19.44 3.25 -6.62
N HIS A 183 20.27 2.28 -6.92
CA HIS A 183 19.87 0.89 -7.19
C HIS A 183 19.38 0.13 -5.94
N GLU A 184 19.69 0.64 -4.74
CA GLU A 184 19.24 0.08 -3.45
C GLU A 184 17.96 0.77 -2.92
N ILE A 185 17.43 1.77 -3.64
CA ILE A 185 16.19 2.44 -3.21
C ILE A 185 15.02 1.46 -3.30
N SER A 186 14.26 1.37 -2.21
CA SER A 186 13.05 0.58 -2.07
C SER A 186 11.90 1.45 -1.54
N GLU A 187 10.66 1.09 -1.86
CA GLU A 187 9.48 1.70 -1.23
C GLU A 187 9.45 1.45 0.29
N GLY A 188 10.14 0.41 0.75
CA GLY A 188 10.33 0.10 2.15
C GLY A 188 11.15 1.12 2.93
N ASP A 189 11.98 1.94 2.30
CA ASP A 189 12.92 2.86 2.99
C ASP A 189 12.22 3.99 3.75
N THR A 190 11.03 4.39 3.32
CA THR A 190 10.37 5.64 3.70
C THR A 190 8.96 5.42 4.25
N MET A 191 8.33 6.42 4.86
CA MET A 191 7.04 6.31 5.54
C MET A 191 5.86 6.80 4.68
N TYR A 192 5.82 8.08 4.31
CA TYR A 192 4.71 8.71 3.59
C TYR A 192 5.04 9.02 2.14
N LEU A 193 6.25 9.56 1.89
CA LEU A 193 6.77 9.78 0.54
C LEU A 193 7.58 8.55 0.12
N GLY A 194 7.29 8.00 -1.04
CA GLY A 194 7.99 6.84 -1.59
C GLY A 194 8.71 7.14 -2.90
N ALA A 195 9.49 6.16 -3.36
CA ALA A 195 10.12 6.14 -4.66
C ALA A 195 9.64 4.91 -5.44
N CYS A 196 8.47 5.02 -6.08
CA CYS A 196 7.86 3.91 -6.79
C CYS A 196 8.57 3.59 -8.11
N THR A 197 8.65 2.32 -8.46
CA THR A 197 9.24 1.87 -9.72
C THR A 197 8.40 2.33 -10.92
N LYS A 198 9.08 2.64 -12.03
CA LYS A 198 8.49 3.00 -13.30
C LYS A 198 9.14 2.21 -14.43
N GLY A 199 8.34 1.76 -15.39
CA GLY A 199 8.79 1.02 -16.56
C GLY A 199 8.22 -0.40 -16.67
N ALA A 200 7.83 -0.79 -17.90
CA ALA A 200 7.08 -2.02 -18.19
C ALA A 200 7.83 -3.34 -17.93
N THR A 201 9.16 -3.33 -17.90
CA THR A 201 9.98 -4.52 -17.60
C THR A 201 11.25 -4.13 -16.89
N ALA A 202 11.76 -5.01 -16.03
CA ALA A 202 13.00 -4.78 -15.28
C ALA A 202 14.19 -4.37 -16.19
N ALA A 203 14.30 -4.94 -17.39
CA ALA A 203 15.39 -4.63 -18.31
C ALA A 203 15.24 -3.26 -19.01
N LYS A 204 14.01 -2.82 -19.29
CA LYS A 204 13.74 -1.53 -19.96
C LYS A 204 13.68 -0.35 -18.98
N SER A 205 13.55 -0.63 -17.69
CA SER A 205 13.45 0.40 -16.64
C SER A 205 14.80 0.81 -16.04
N LEU A 206 15.92 0.24 -16.49
CA LEU A 206 17.24 0.54 -15.94
C LEU A 206 17.82 1.82 -16.52
N VAL A 207 18.14 2.78 -15.66
CA VAL A 207 18.76 4.07 -16.00
C VAL A 207 20.13 4.21 -15.34
N SER A 208 21.02 5.00 -15.96
CA SER A 208 22.34 5.27 -15.41
C SER A 208 22.25 6.18 -14.18
N GLN A 209 23.25 6.14 -13.31
CA GLN A 209 23.37 6.98 -12.14
C GLN A 209 24.55 7.94 -12.27
N ARG A 210 24.34 9.23 -12.00
CA ARG A 210 25.40 10.25 -11.96
C ARG A 210 26.47 9.94 -10.90
N TYR A 211 26.02 9.47 -9.74
CA TYR A 211 26.90 9.23 -8.59
C TYR A 211 27.47 7.81 -8.52
N ASN A 212 27.11 6.93 -9.49
CA ASN A 212 27.68 5.59 -9.67
C ASN A 212 27.41 5.10 -11.09
N GLU A 213 28.29 5.47 -12.01
CA GLU A 213 28.14 5.15 -13.44
C GLU A 213 28.24 3.65 -13.77
N ASN A 214 28.83 2.85 -12.86
CA ASN A 214 29.07 1.41 -13.08
C ASN A 214 27.82 0.56 -12.81
N VAL A 215 26.83 1.10 -12.08
CA VAL A 215 25.64 0.36 -11.67
C VAL A 215 24.40 1.10 -12.13
N LYS A 216 23.52 0.43 -12.87
CA LYS A 216 22.22 1.00 -13.26
C LYS A 216 21.20 0.82 -12.14
N ALA A 217 20.29 1.81 -12.01
CA ALA A 217 19.17 1.77 -11.07
C ALA A 217 17.84 1.59 -11.81
N LYS A 218 16.83 1.02 -11.16
CA LYS A 218 15.45 1.00 -11.67
C LYS A 218 14.93 2.44 -11.75
N SER A 219 14.30 2.81 -12.87
CA SER A 219 13.62 4.10 -13.00
C SER A 219 12.54 4.24 -11.93
N ARG A 220 12.49 5.40 -11.26
CA ARG A 220 11.55 5.66 -10.16
C ARG A 220 10.94 7.04 -10.24
N ALA A 221 9.78 7.19 -9.60
CA ALA A 221 9.12 8.47 -9.38
C ALA A 221 8.86 8.66 -7.88
N PHE A 222 8.94 9.90 -7.42
CA PHE A 222 8.41 10.26 -6.10
C PHE A 222 6.90 10.11 -6.10
N CYS A 223 6.37 9.54 -5.03
CA CYS A 223 4.93 9.35 -4.86
C CYS A 223 4.53 9.47 -3.38
N LEU A 224 3.33 9.96 -3.10
CA LEU A 224 2.70 9.75 -1.82
C LEU A 224 2.14 8.33 -1.77
N LYS A 225 2.45 7.59 -0.70
CA LYS A 225 2.12 6.16 -0.59
C LYS A 225 0.61 5.93 -0.52
N ASN A 226 0.19 4.75 -0.96
CA ASN A 226 -1.23 4.36 -0.95
C ASN A 226 -1.85 4.42 0.45
N SER A 227 -1.14 3.99 1.50
CA SER A 227 -1.59 4.07 2.89
C SER A 227 -1.82 5.51 3.34
N TYR A 228 -0.90 6.42 3.01
CA TYR A 228 -1.05 7.85 3.28
C TYR A 228 -2.26 8.42 2.55
N MET A 229 -2.39 8.17 1.24
CA MET A 229 -3.52 8.67 0.45
C MET A 229 -4.86 8.05 0.87
N THR A 230 -4.86 6.82 1.39
CA THR A 230 -6.05 6.21 2.00
C THR A 230 -6.50 6.98 3.25
N THR A 231 -5.56 7.43 4.07
CA THR A 231 -5.87 8.26 5.24
C THR A 231 -6.36 9.65 4.81
N VAL A 232 -5.71 10.27 3.81
CA VAL A 232 -6.16 11.56 3.24
C VAL A 232 -7.60 11.44 2.69
N LEU A 233 -7.90 10.37 1.96
CA LEU A 233 -9.24 10.11 1.44
C LEU A 233 -10.28 10.04 2.56
N ASN A 234 -10.05 9.21 3.58
CA ASN A 234 -11.04 8.95 4.63
C ASN A 234 -11.16 10.12 5.61
N ASN A 235 -10.04 10.73 6.02
CA ASN A 235 -10.02 11.70 7.09
C ASN A 235 -10.11 13.16 6.59
N TYR A 236 -9.94 13.40 5.30
CA TYR A 236 -9.93 14.76 4.75
C TYR A 236 -10.98 14.97 3.65
N LEU A 237 -11.19 13.99 2.77
CA LEU A 237 -12.14 14.13 1.65
C LEU A 237 -13.54 13.63 2.00
N MET A 238 -13.64 12.46 2.65
CA MET A 238 -14.91 11.80 2.97
C MET A 238 -15.50 12.21 4.31
N ALA A 239 -14.64 12.53 5.28
CA ALA A 239 -15.12 12.94 6.60
C ALA A 239 -15.38 14.45 6.66
N ASP A 240 -16.48 14.84 7.30
CA ASP A 240 -16.72 16.22 7.68
C ASP A 240 -15.92 16.61 8.95
N GLU A 241 -15.47 15.61 9.73
CA GLU A 241 -14.64 15.76 10.93
C GLU A 241 -13.51 14.72 10.92
N CYS A 242 -12.32 15.12 11.40
CA CYS A 242 -11.18 14.21 11.55
C CYS A 242 -11.55 13.05 12.48
N THR A 243 -11.17 11.83 12.12
CA THR A 243 -11.29 10.67 13.01
C THR A 243 -10.33 10.82 14.19
N ASP A 244 -10.80 10.45 15.40
CA ASP A 244 -10.00 10.42 16.64
C ASP A 244 -8.96 9.28 16.61
N ALA A 245 -8.00 9.35 15.70
CA ALA A 245 -6.89 8.41 15.70
C ALA A 245 -5.90 8.78 16.82
N ALA A 246 -5.39 7.78 17.53
CA ALA A 246 -4.40 7.98 18.57
C ALA A 246 -3.07 8.43 17.95
N GLU A 247 -2.46 9.49 18.48
CA GLU A 247 -1.14 9.93 18.04
C GLU A 247 -0.06 8.99 18.61
N PHE A 248 0.85 8.56 17.74
CA PHE A 248 2.03 7.80 18.15
C PHE A 248 3.13 8.73 18.67
N ALA A 249 3.40 9.82 17.99
CA ALA A 249 4.48 10.75 18.33
C ALA A 249 4.01 12.20 18.28
N SER A 250 4.53 13.01 19.19
CA SER A 250 4.29 14.45 19.19
C SER A 250 5.05 15.12 18.03
N GLU A 251 4.55 16.27 17.58
CA GLU A 251 5.19 17.07 16.53
C GLU A 251 6.68 17.36 16.86
N LYS A 252 6.97 17.72 18.13
CA LYS A 252 8.33 17.96 18.61
C LYS A 252 9.24 16.72 18.53
N GLU A 253 8.72 15.51 18.73
CA GLU A 253 9.47 14.29 18.53
C GLU A 253 9.76 14.06 17.04
N LEU A 254 8.77 14.32 16.16
CA LEU A 254 8.89 14.16 14.71
C LEU A 254 9.81 15.19 14.05
N GLU A 255 9.94 16.40 14.64
CA GLU A 255 10.96 17.38 14.23
C GLU A 255 12.39 16.90 14.53
N ALA A 256 12.57 16.18 15.63
CA ALA A 256 13.88 15.75 16.10
C ALA A 256 14.31 14.37 15.56
N LYS A 257 13.37 13.48 15.28
CA LYS A 257 13.61 12.07 14.96
C LYS A 257 12.62 11.52 13.95
N SER A 258 13.07 10.56 13.16
CA SER A 258 12.19 9.77 12.30
C SER A 258 11.28 8.85 13.13
N ILE A 259 10.15 8.41 12.54
CA ILE A 259 9.26 7.39 13.14
C ILE A 259 10.07 6.14 13.53
N SER A 260 11.00 5.71 12.68
CA SER A 260 11.83 4.53 12.92
C SER A 260 12.69 4.69 14.17
N GLU A 261 13.34 5.85 14.35
CA GLU A 261 14.15 6.14 15.53
C GLU A 261 13.30 6.23 16.80
N ILE A 262 12.11 6.82 16.73
CA ILE A 262 11.17 6.90 17.86
C ILE A 262 10.73 5.49 18.27
N ILE A 263 10.39 4.62 17.33
CA ILE A 263 10.08 3.21 17.58
C ILE A 263 11.24 2.51 18.31
N GLN A 264 12.45 2.63 17.76
CA GLN A 264 13.65 2.03 18.34
C GLN A 264 13.89 2.54 19.78
N ASP A 265 13.86 3.86 19.98
CA ASP A 265 14.10 4.47 21.29
C ASP A 265 13.09 4.02 22.35
N ARG A 266 11.83 3.82 21.95
CA ARG A 266 10.79 3.38 22.88
C ARG A 266 10.94 1.91 23.24
N LEU A 267 11.22 1.05 22.27
CA LEU A 267 11.32 -0.39 22.46
C LEU A 267 12.67 -0.83 23.05
N ASN A 268 13.78 -0.19 22.70
CA ASN A 268 15.12 -0.56 23.18
C ASN A 268 15.27 -0.49 24.72
N LYS A 269 14.43 0.28 25.40
CA LYS A 269 14.38 0.36 26.88
C LYS A 269 14.06 -0.98 27.54
N TYR A 270 13.47 -1.91 26.80
CA TYR A 270 12.96 -3.19 27.29
C TYR A 270 13.78 -4.39 26.77
N ILE A 271 14.87 -4.17 26.04
CA ILE A 271 15.73 -5.25 25.55
C ILE A 271 16.22 -6.09 26.74
N ASN A 272 16.15 -7.42 26.61
CA ASN A 272 16.45 -8.43 27.61
C ASN A 272 15.54 -8.41 28.86
N TRP A 273 14.36 -7.78 28.76
CA TRP A 273 13.34 -7.92 29.80
C TRP A 273 12.38 -9.05 29.46
N ASN A 274 12.07 -9.86 30.49
CA ASN A 274 11.00 -10.84 30.39
C ASN A 274 9.63 -10.14 30.28
N GLU A 275 8.70 -10.75 29.57
CA GLU A 275 7.35 -10.23 29.31
C GLU A 275 6.60 -9.81 30.57
N ASP A 276 6.74 -10.59 31.69
CA ASP A 276 6.11 -10.29 32.97
C ASP A 276 6.67 -9.03 33.62
N ARG A 277 7.99 -8.85 33.53
CA ARG A 277 8.65 -7.63 34.02
C ARG A 277 8.19 -6.42 33.24
N ILE A 278 8.01 -6.56 31.92
CA ILE A 278 7.51 -5.48 31.05
C ILE A 278 6.07 -5.16 31.44
N ALA A 279 5.20 -6.16 31.50
CA ALA A 279 3.79 -5.99 31.86
C ALA A 279 3.63 -5.32 33.24
N SER A 280 4.37 -5.79 34.24
CA SER A 280 4.37 -5.19 35.59
C SER A 280 4.86 -3.74 35.57
N LYS A 281 5.91 -3.42 34.82
CA LYS A 281 6.44 -2.04 34.71
C LYS A 281 5.44 -1.09 34.06
N LEU A 282 4.65 -1.60 33.12
CA LEU A 282 3.63 -0.85 32.38
C LEU A 282 2.27 -0.86 33.09
N GLY A 283 2.13 -1.56 34.25
CA GLY A 283 0.87 -1.65 35.00
C GLY A 283 -0.22 -2.43 34.26
N LEU A 284 0.14 -3.40 33.43
CA LEU A 284 -0.79 -4.17 32.63
C LEU A 284 -1.33 -5.38 33.40
N ASP A 285 -2.64 -5.46 33.53
CA ASP A 285 -3.36 -6.64 34.04
C ASP A 285 -3.99 -7.40 32.86
N ILE A 286 -3.18 -8.22 32.19
CA ILE A 286 -3.58 -8.97 31.00
C ILE A 286 -3.46 -10.46 31.29
N ASN A 287 -4.48 -11.22 30.91
CA ASN A 287 -4.43 -12.68 31.01
C ASN A 287 -3.39 -13.25 30.02
N LYS A 288 -2.34 -13.90 30.54
CA LYS A 288 -1.29 -14.56 29.74
C LYS A 288 -1.81 -15.61 28.74
N LYS A 289 -3.01 -16.15 28.96
CA LYS A 289 -3.64 -17.09 28.01
C LYS A 289 -4.21 -16.38 26.76
N ASN A 290 -4.18 -15.07 26.74
CA ASN A 290 -4.56 -14.30 25.56
C ASN A 290 -3.51 -14.52 24.46
N LYS A 291 -3.95 -14.97 23.29
CA LYS A 291 -3.08 -15.20 22.12
C LYS A 291 -2.37 -13.92 21.62
N SER A 292 -2.87 -12.76 22.01
CA SER A 292 -2.29 -11.45 21.65
C SER A 292 -1.50 -10.83 22.81
N TYR A 293 -1.12 -11.60 23.84
CA TYR A 293 -0.48 -11.07 25.06
C TYR A 293 0.75 -10.21 24.76
N GLU A 294 1.70 -10.73 24.00
CA GLU A 294 2.93 -10.02 23.67
C GLU A 294 2.65 -8.84 22.69
N ALA A 295 1.69 -9.00 21.80
CA ALA A 295 1.31 -7.90 20.90
C ALA A 295 0.73 -6.70 21.68
N ILE A 296 -0.07 -6.95 22.71
CA ILE A 296 -0.59 -5.92 23.62
C ILE A 296 0.57 -5.25 24.37
N ILE A 297 1.50 -6.05 24.91
CA ILE A 297 2.69 -5.54 25.61
C ILE A 297 3.47 -4.60 24.68
N VAL A 298 3.75 -5.02 23.44
CA VAL A 298 4.50 -4.21 22.47
C VAL A 298 3.82 -2.87 22.19
N LYS A 299 2.49 -2.83 22.07
CA LYS A 299 1.75 -1.58 21.88
C LYS A 299 1.95 -0.62 23.07
N HIS A 300 1.86 -1.12 24.28
CA HIS A 300 2.11 -0.30 25.48
C HIS A 300 3.58 0.12 25.63
N MET A 301 4.54 -0.72 25.20
CA MET A 301 5.95 -0.33 25.10
C MET A 301 6.16 0.82 24.14
N LEU A 302 5.39 0.86 23.05
CA LEU A 302 5.36 1.96 22.08
C LEU A 302 4.67 3.23 22.63
N GLY A 303 4.04 3.15 23.80
CA GLY A 303 3.34 4.27 24.44
C GLY A 303 1.94 4.52 23.86
N VAL A 304 1.36 3.54 23.17
CA VAL A 304 0.01 3.62 22.62
C VAL A 304 -0.91 2.63 23.34
N ASN A 305 -2.11 3.08 23.70
CA ASN A 305 -3.13 2.23 24.33
C ASN A 305 -4.06 1.59 23.29
N GLU A 306 -4.00 2.06 22.05
CA GLU A 306 -4.82 1.52 20.95
C GLU A 306 -4.24 0.19 20.46
N LEU A 307 -5.08 -0.83 20.39
CA LEU A 307 -4.68 -2.19 20.00
C LEU A 307 -4.72 -2.43 18.49
N GLU A 308 -5.45 -1.61 17.74
CA GLU A 308 -5.54 -1.69 16.30
C GLU A 308 -4.53 -0.74 15.65
N ASP A 309 -3.62 -1.25 14.81
CA ASP A 309 -2.60 -0.45 14.11
C ASP A 309 -3.24 0.65 13.26
N GLU A 310 -4.41 0.36 12.71
CA GLU A 310 -5.19 1.25 11.84
C GLU A 310 -5.84 2.42 12.58
N LYS A 311 -5.81 2.43 13.91
CA LYS A 311 -6.30 3.52 14.76
C LYS A 311 -5.16 4.36 15.35
N ILE A 312 -3.93 4.10 14.96
CA ILE A 312 -2.76 4.92 15.29
C ILE A 312 -2.41 5.74 14.05
N ASP A 313 -2.48 7.06 14.14
CA ASP A 313 -2.40 7.97 12.98
C ASP A 313 -1.16 7.71 12.11
N GLU A 314 0.03 7.74 12.71
CA GLU A 314 1.28 7.56 11.98
C GLU A 314 1.43 6.13 11.44
N PHE A 315 0.92 5.13 12.14
CA PHE A 315 0.97 3.73 11.69
C PHE A 315 0.02 3.51 10.52
N GLN A 316 -1.19 4.06 10.59
CA GLN A 316 -2.16 4.02 9.50
C GLN A 316 -1.58 4.66 8.23
N LYS A 317 -1.02 5.89 8.37
CA LYS A 317 -0.43 6.65 7.27
C LYS A 317 0.80 5.96 6.65
N ALA A 318 1.66 5.37 7.48
CA ALA A 318 2.86 4.66 7.03
C ALA A 318 2.60 3.20 6.62
N GLY A 319 1.40 2.66 6.86
CA GLY A 319 1.07 1.26 6.62
C GLY A 319 1.82 0.30 7.54
N ILE A 320 2.14 0.72 8.78
CA ILE A 320 2.88 -0.10 9.74
C ILE A 320 1.93 -1.09 10.44
N ASN A 321 2.32 -2.36 10.47
CA ASN A 321 1.62 -3.43 11.16
C ASN A 321 2.55 -4.11 12.16
N VAL A 322 2.17 -4.16 13.42
CA VAL A 322 2.96 -4.82 14.48
C VAL A 322 2.78 -6.32 14.41
N LYS A 323 3.89 -7.05 14.41
CA LYS A 323 3.93 -8.52 14.42
C LYS A 323 4.93 -9.02 15.46
N VAL A 324 4.49 -9.93 16.29
CA VAL A 324 5.37 -10.62 17.25
C VAL A 324 5.99 -11.84 16.57
N VAL A 325 7.31 -11.96 16.69
CA VAL A 325 8.07 -13.14 16.23
C VAL A 325 8.71 -13.80 17.44
N LYS A 326 8.31 -15.04 17.71
CA LYS A 326 8.83 -15.82 18.83
C LYS A 326 9.83 -16.86 18.37
N PHE A 327 10.92 -16.97 19.08
CA PHE A 327 11.97 -17.97 18.88
C PHE A 327 12.01 -18.95 20.07
N LYS A 328 12.26 -20.22 19.78
CA LYS A 328 12.65 -21.24 20.79
C LYS A 328 14.16 -21.39 20.82
N LYS A 329 14.68 -22.06 21.86
CA LYS A 329 16.12 -22.36 22.09
C LYS A 329 16.92 -22.84 20.86
N HIS A 330 16.27 -23.22 19.76
CA HIS A 330 16.92 -23.76 18.56
C HIS A 330 17.09 -22.78 17.41
N GLY A 331 16.89 -21.46 17.62
CA GLY A 331 17.26 -20.42 16.67
C GLY A 331 16.38 -20.31 15.42
N LYS A 332 15.13 -20.79 15.49
CA LYS A 332 14.14 -20.60 14.40
C LYS A 332 12.85 -20.01 14.98
N PRO A 333 12.13 -19.16 14.23
CA PRO A 333 10.79 -18.74 14.61
C PRO A 333 9.90 -19.96 14.90
N ASN A 334 9.02 -19.85 15.90
CA ASN A 334 8.19 -20.95 16.34
C ASN A 334 7.18 -21.41 15.28
N GLU A 335 6.71 -20.47 14.48
CA GLU A 335 5.65 -20.71 13.50
C GLU A 335 5.75 -19.79 12.27
N ASN A 336 5.01 -20.16 11.23
CA ASN A 336 4.77 -19.30 10.09
C ASN A 336 3.91 -18.11 10.51
N MET A 337 4.10 -16.95 9.89
CA MET A 337 3.36 -15.74 10.21
C MET A 337 2.10 -15.62 9.36
N ARG A 338 0.94 -15.59 10.01
CA ARG A 338 -0.32 -15.30 9.34
C ARG A 338 -0.36 -13.83 8.90
N LEU A 339 -0.75 -13.64 7.64
CA LEU A 339 -1.01 -12.31 7.06
C LEU A 339 -2.51 -12.00 7.10
N GLU A 340 -3.27 -12.46 6.11
CA GLU A 340 -4.71 -12.21 6.00
C GLU A 340 -5.46 -13.42 5.41
N ASP A 341 -6.76 -13.47 5.66
CA ASP A 341 -7.65 -14.46 5.05
C ASP A 341 -7.84 -14.15 3.55
N ILE A 342 -8.00 -15.19 2.74
CA ILE A 342 -8.16 -15.12 1.30
C ILE A 342 -9.65 -15.09 0.96
N ASN A 343 -10.07 -14.11 0.16
CA ASN A 343 -11.36 -14.15 -0.53
C ASN A 343 -11.12 -14.64 -1.96
N PHE A 344 -11.42 -15.90 -2.23
CA PHE A 344 -11.14 -16.52 -3.53
C PHE A 344 -11.95 -15.92 -4.68
N ILE A 345 -13.18 -15.46 -4.42
CA ILE A 345 -14.00 -14.79 -5.43
C ILE A 345 -13.40 -13.44 -5.84
N ASN A 346 -12.88 -12.69 -4.87
CA ASN A 346 -12.22 -11.42 -5.15
C ASN A 346 -10.86 -11.64 -5.84
N LEU A 347 -10.10 -12.65 -5.39
CA LEU A 347 -8.80 -13.00 -5.98
C LEU A 347 -8.95 -13.44 -7.45
N ASP A 348 -10.00 -14.18 -7.79
CA ASP A 348 -10.29 -14.56 -9.19
C ASP A 348 -10.59 -13.32 -10.06
N LYS A 349 -11.31 -12.34 -9.51
CA LYS A 349 -11.67 -11.09 -10.19
C LYS A 349 -10.52 -10.07 -10.29
N GLU A 350 -9.43 -10.25 -9.53
CA GLU A 350 -8.26 -9.39 -9.69
C GLU A 350 -7.74 -9.49 -11.12
N PRO A 351 -7.34 -8.39 -11.78
CA PRO A 351 -6.74 -8.45 -13.09
C PRO A 351 -5.40 -9.18 -13.03
N PHE A 352 -4.98 -9.83 -14.13
CA PHE A 352 -3.59 -10.19 -14.31
C PHE A 352 -2.76 -8.94 -14.59
N ASP A 353 -1.45 -9.08 -14.45
CA ASP A 353 -0.53 -7.95 -14.54
C ASP A 353 -0.65 -7.17 -15.86
N ASP A 354 -0.78 -7.88 -16.97
CA ASP A 354 -0.89 -7.36 -18.33
C ASP A 354 -2.31 -6.94 -18.73
N GLU A 355 -3.30 -7.15 -17.87
CA GLU A 355 -4.69 -6.76 -18.13
C GLU A 355 -4.97 -5.29 -17.79
N ILE A 356 -4.11 -4.65 -16.98
CA ILE A 356 -4.20 -3.21 -16.67
C ILE A 356 -2.86 -2.55 -16.89
N LYS A 357 -2.89 -1.37 -17.50
CA LYS A 357 -1.69 -0.54 -17.76
C LYS A 357 -1.84 0.84 -17.14
N ASP A 358 -0.71 1.44 -16.75
CA ASP A 358 -0.64 2.85 -16.39
C ASP A 358 -0.61 3.75 -17.64
N GLU A 359 -0.56 5.08 -17.43
CA GLU A 359 -0.48 6.08 -18.50
C GLU A 359 0.72 5.87 -19.43
N GLU A 360 1.81 5.30 -18.92
CA GLU A 360 3.04 5.05 -19.63
C GLU A 360 3.04 3.68 -20.33
N GLY A 361 1.95 2.89 -20.20
CA GLY A 361 1.79 1.57 -20.78
C GLY A 361 2.46 0.45 -19.98
N ASN A 362 2.81 0.67 -18.72
CA ASN A 362 3.39 -0.35 -17.84
C ASN A 362 2.29 -1.26 -17.28
N ASP A 363 2.59 -2.56 -17.16
CA ASP A 363 1.69 -3.53 -16.56
C ASP A 363 1.61 -3.33 -15.04
N ILE A 364 0.41 -3.12 -14.49
CA ILE A 364 0.19 -2.77 -13.08
C ILE A 364 -0.86 -3.63 -12.37
N GLY A 365 -1.36 -4.69 -13.00
CA GLY A 365 -2.37 -5.55 -12.39
C GLY A 365 -1.90 -6.19 -11.09
N TRP A 366 -0.62 -6.55 -10.99
CA TRP A 366 0.00 -7.02 -9.76
C TRP A 366 -0.09 -5.99 -8.62
N GLU A 367 0.19 -4.72 -8.91
CA GLU A 367 0.13 -3.64 -7.91
C GLU A 367 -1.31 -3.36 -7.42
N ALA A 368 -2.31 -3.73 -8.21
CA ALA A 368 -3.72 -3.67 -7.84
C ALA A 368 -4.21 -4.88 -7.04
N SER A 369 -3.38 -5.93 -6.89
CA SER A 369 -3.73 -7.15 -6.17
C SER A 369 -3.74 -6.98 -4.65
N ARG A 370 -4.57 -7.79 -3.97
CA ARG A 370 -4.60 -7.82 -2.50
C ARG A 370 -3.28 -8.29 -1.91
N LEU A 371 -2.61 -9.23 -2.54
CA LEU A 371 -1.33 -9.74 -2.04
C LEU A 371 -0.23 -8.69 -2.11
N TYR A 372 -0.21 -7.86 -3.18
CA TYR A 372 0.68 -6.71 -3.23
C TYR A 372 0.34 -5.66 -2.16
N GLU A 373 -0.92 -5.38 -1.94
CA GLU A 373 -1.34 -4.46 -0.86
C GLU A 373 -0.80 -4.93 0.51
N ILE A 374 -0.82 -6.24 0.76
CA ILE A 374 -0.33 -6.82 2.02
C ILE A 374 1.20 -6.78 2.10
N LEU A 375 1.91 -7.13 1.03
CA LEU A 375 3.36 -7.35 1.07
C LEU A 375 4.19 -6.21 0.46
N GLY A 376 3.64 -5.49 -0.51
CA GLY A 376 4.32 -4.37 -1.18
C GLY A 376 4.03 -3.01 -0.56
N ASN A 377 2.79 -2.79 -0.09
CA ASN A 377 2.38 -1.48 0.43
C ASN A 377 2.50 -1.35 1.96
N ARG A 378 2.69 -2.46 2.68
CA ARG A 378 2.79 -2.45 4.14
C ARG A 378 4.21 -2.65 4.63
N LYS A 379 4.45 -2.11 5.83
CA LYS A 379 5.61 -2.39 6.66
C LYS A 379 5.20 -3.25 7.83
N TYR A 380 6.11 -4.10 8.29
CA TYR A 380 5.89 -4.91 9.48
C TYR A 380 6.92 -4.52 10.54
N LEU A 381 6.45 -4.12 11.71
CA LEU A 381 7.27 -3.97 12.89
C LEU A 381 7.37 -5.33 13.56
N PHE A 382 8.46 -6.06 13.31
CA PHE A 382 8.75 -7.31 13.97
C PHE A 382 9.28 -7.05 15.39
N ALA A 383 8.51 -7.45 16.38
CA ALA A 383 8.93 -7.46 17.79
C ALA A 383 9.37 -8.88 18.14
N VAL A 384 10.66 -9.06 18.44
CA VAL A 384 11.27 -10.37 18.60
C VAL A 384 11.35 -10.76 20.07
N PHE A 385 10.82 -11.94 20.39
CA PHE A 385 10.87 -12.56 21.70
C PHE A 385 11.52 -13.94 21.63
N TRP A 386 12.29 -14.26 22.65
CA TRP A 386 12.85 -15.60 22.84
C TRP A 386 12.18 -16.27 24.02
N GLU A 387 11.59 -17.45 23.77
CA GLU A 387 10.91 -18.27 24.76
C GLU A 387 11.90 -19.25 25.43
N ASP A 388 11.88 -19.26 26.75
CA ASP A 388 12.52 -20.27 27.59
C ASP A 388 11.54 -20.80 28.65
N GLU A 389 12.07 -21.48 29.70
CA GLU A 389 11.25 -22.06 30.77
C GLU A 389 10.63 -20.99 31.69
N GLU A 390 11.19 -19.78 31.71
CA GLU A 390 10.74 -18.64 32.54
C GLU A 390 9.76 -17.71 31.82
N GLY A 391 9.52 -17.92 30.51
CA GLY A 391 8.63 -17.14 29.67
C GLY A 391 9.31 -16.53 28.44
N ALA A 392 8.75 -15.45 27.87
CA ALA A 392 9.28 -14.81 26.69
C ALA A 392 10.07 -13.54 27.01
N THR A 393 11.31 -13.47 26.57
CA THR A 393 12.20 -12.33 26.75
C THR A 393 12.29 -11.50 25.47
N PHE A 394 12.04 -10.21 25.56
CA PHE A 394 12.13 -9.27 24.44
C PHE A 394 13.58 -9.06 24.02
N LYS A 395 13.88 -9.25 22.74
CA LYS A 395 15.24 -9.12 22.18
C LYS A 395 15.45 -7.88 21.31
N GLY A 396 14.39 -7.21 20.95
CA GLY A 396 14.45 -6.02 20.12
C GLY A 396 13.39 -6.03 19.02
N CYS A 397 13.49 -5.07 18.12
CA CYS A 397 12.54 -4.95 17.01
C CYS A 397 13.26 -4.57 15.72
N GLN A 398 12.59 -4.87 14.61
CA GLN A 398 13.02 -4.48 13.28
C GLN A 398 11.82 -4.00 12.48
N LEU A 399 11.91 -2.80 11.90
CA LEU A 399 10.95 -2.37 10.91
C LEU A 399 11.36 -2.95 9.56
N TRP A 400 10.46 -3.72 8.95
CA TRP A 400 10.73 -4.48 7.74
C TRP A 400 9.68 -4.19 6.66
N ALA A 401 10.13 -4.12 5.43
CA ALA A 401 9.29 -4.17 4.23
C ALA A 401 9.87 -5.22 3.28
N MET A 402 9.02 -5.85 2.48
CA MET A 402 9.49 -6.89 1.57
C MET A 402 10.40 -6.30 0.49
N PRO A 403 11.60 -6.89 0.28
CA PRO A 403 12.49 -6.47 -0.79
C PRO A 403 11.88 -6.60 -2.18
N ASP A 404 12.21 -5.69 -3.10
CA ASP A 404 11.67 -5.68 -4.47
C ASP A 404 11.89 -7.01 -5.21
N ASP A 405 13.05 -7.64 -5.04
CA ASP A 405 13.39 -8.92 -5.70
C ASP A 405 12.56 -10.10 -5.15
N ASP A 406 12.15 -10.02 -3.88
CA ASP A 406 11.25 -11.01 -3.29
C ASP A 406 9.80 -10.75 -3.68
N LEU A 407 9.40 -9.47 -3.86
CA LEU A 407 8.10 -9.12 -4.43
C LEU A 407 7.93 -9.69 -5.85
N GLU A 408 8.98 -9.70 -6.68
CA GLU A 408 8.92 -10.34 -8.01
C GLU A 408 8.70 -11.87 -7.93
N LYS A 409 9.31 -12.55 -6.97
CA LYS A 409 9.08 -13.98 -6.71
C LYS A 409 7.64 -14.23 -6.24
N VAL A 410 7.15 -13.37 -5.34
CA VAL A 410 5.76 -13.43 -4.86
C VAL A 410 4.78 -13.17 -6.00
N LYS A 411 5.05 -12.21 -6.89
CA LYS A 411 4.27 -11.94 -8.10
C LYS A 411 4.12 -13.19 -8.98
N ALA A 412 5.22 -13.90 -9.23
CA ALA A 412 5.19 -15.14 -10.00
C ALA A 412 4.29 -16.19 -9.34
N ALA A 413 4.45 -16.41 -8.04
CA ALA A 413 3.65 -17.38 -7.29
C ALA A 413 2.16 -16.96 -7.16
N TRP A 414 1.87 -15.65 -7.12
CA TRP A 414 0.49 -15.13 -7.19
C TRP A 414 -0.17 -15.42 -8.53
N LYS A 415 0.56 -15.26 -9.65
CA LYS A 415 0.05 -15.64 -10.98
C LYS A 415 -0.32 -17.12 -11.05
N GLU A 416 0.55 -17.99 -10.55
CA GLU A 416 0.30 -19.44 -10.51
C GLU A 416 -0.91 -19.77 -9.63
N LEU A 417 -1.03 -19.15 -8.45
CA LEU A 417 -2.18 -19.32 -7.57
C LEU A 417 -3.50 -18.94 -8.25
N LYS A 418 -3.53 -17.80 -8.95
CA LYS A 418 -4.71 -17.37 -9.70
C LYS A 418 -5.08 -18.34 -10.82
N ILE A 419 -4.09 -18.85 -11.54
CA ILE A 419 -4.33 -19.87 -12.60
C ILE A 419 -4.96 -21.13 -11.99
N LYS A 420 -4.44 -21.63 -10.86
CA LYS A 420 -5.01 -22.76 -10.15
C LYS A 420 -6.47 -22.51 -9.73
N ILE A 421 -6.79 -21.32 -9.25
CA ILE A 421 -8.15 -20.95 -8.85
C ILE A 421 -9.09 -20.86 -10.05
N ARG A 422 -8.68 -20.21 -11.14
CA ARG A 422 -9.48 -20.09 -12.38
C ARG A 422 -9.73 -21.43 -13.07
N ASN A 423 -8.76 -22.33 -13.05
CA ASN A 423 -8.88 -23.67 -13.65
C ASN A 423 -9.67 -24.63 -12.76
N GLY A 424 -9.95 -24.25 -11.52
CA GLY A 424 -10.53 -25.10 -10.48
C GLY A 424 -9.44 -25.65 -9.54
N VAL A 425 -9.68 -25.50 -8.24
CA VAL A 425 -8.80 -26.10 -7.22
C VAL A 425 -8.96 -27.61 -7.23
N GLU A 426 -7.86 -28.34 -7.37
CA GLU A 426 -7.84 -29.80 -7.33
C GLU A 426 -7.80 -30.28 -5.89
N PHE A 427 -8.60 -31.28 -5.58
CA PHE A 427 -8.69 -31.89 -4.26
C PHE A 427 -8.37 -33.38 -4.31
N GLU A 428 -7.60 -33.83 -3.33
CA GLU A 428 -7.41 -35.27 -3.05
C GLU A 428 -8.05 -35.58 -1.71
N VAL A 429 -8.97 -36.54 -1.72
CA VAL A 429 -9.72 -36.97 -0.53
C VAL A 429 -9.26 -38.36 -0.09
N ASN A 430 -8.77 -38.44 1.15
CA ASN A 430 -8.41 -39.73 1.77
C ASN A 430 -9.08 -39.81 3.14
N GLY A 431 -10.23 -40.46 3.17
CA GLY A 431 -11.11 -40.49 4.35
C GLY A 431 -11.55 -39.07 4.74
N ASN A 432 -11.20 -38.65 5.95
CA ASN A 432 -11.51 -37.31 6.45
C ASN A 432 -10.41 -36.25 6.14
N ILE A 433 -9.35 -36.67 5.46
CA ILE A 433 -8.25 -35.77 5.10
C ILE A 433 -8.47 -35.26 3.66
N VAL A 434 -8.52 -33.94 3.50
CA VAL A 434 -8.62 -33.30 2.19
C VAL A 434 -7.35 -32.48 1.98
N THR A 435 -6.61 -32.77 0.91
CA THR A 435 -5.49 -31.95 0.45
C THR A 435 -5.87 -31.20 -0.83
N ASN A 436 -5.12 -30.19 -1.19
CA ASN A 436 -5.39 -29.38 -2.37
C ASN A 436 -4.08 -28.92 -3.03
N ASN A 437 -4.19 -28.35 -4.25
CA ASN A 437 -3.06 -27.87 -5.05
C ASN A 437 -2.75 -26.39 -4.85
N LEU A 438 -3.29 -25.71 -3.83
CA LEU A 438 -2.94 -24.31 -3.53
C LEU A 438 -1.46 -24.18 -3.16
N THR A 439 -0.92 -22.97 -3.24
CA THR A 439 0.51 -22.66 -3.05
C THR A 439 1.04 -23.22 -1.72
N LYS A 440 2.02 -24.11 -1.80
CA LYS A 440 2.68 -24.76 -0.65
C LYS A 440 3.95 -24.00 -0.24
N SER A 441 4.37 -24.17 1.01
CA SER A 441 5.58 -23.50 1.56
C SER A 441 6.88 -23.86 0.82
N SER A 442 6.93 -25.03 0.17
CA SER A 442 8.08 -25.48 -0.61
C SER A 442 8.15 -24.91 -2.03
N GLU A 443 7.08 -24.30 -2.57
CA GLU A 443 7.02 -23.91 -3.98
C GLU A 443 7.83 -22.63 -4.26
N ASN A 444 7.79 -21.64 -3.36
CA ASN A 444 8.51 -20.36 -3.56
C ASN A 444 9.41 -19.94 -2.39
N GLY A 445 9.35 -20.65 -1.26
CA GLY A 445 10.16 -20.38 -0.08
C GLY A 445 9.75 -19.16 0.75
N ILE A 446 8.88 -18.28 0.25
CA ILE A 446 8.49 -17.00 0.86
C ILE A 446 7.15 -17.11 1.57
N PHE A 447 6.09 -17.47 0.85
CA PHE A 447 4.75 -17.55 1.38
C PHE A 447 4.02 -18.83 0.94
N HIS A 448 2.93 -19.15 1.64
CA HIS A 448 2.06 -20.23 1.27
C HIS A 448 0.61 -19.95 1.67
N VAL A 449 -0.30 -20.78 1.17
CA VAL A 449 -1.71 -20.76 1.50
C VAL A 449 -2.00 -21.97 2.39
N ARG A 450 -2.63 -21.77 3.56
CA ARG A 450 -3.03 -22.85 4.45
C ARG A 450 -4.28 -22.51 5.25
N PRO A 451 -4.99 -23.54 5.77
CA PRO A 451 -6.20 -23.37 6.56
C PRO A 451 -6.02 -22.43 7.77
N HIS A 452 -7.00 -21.56 7.96
CA HIS A 452 -7.16 -20.72 9.13
C HIS A 452 -8.64 -20.67 9.56
N ALA A 453 -9.13 -21.77 10.10
CA ALA A 453 -10.45 -21.90 10.69
C ALA A 453 -10.38 -22.68 11.99
N LYS A 454 -11.44 -22.63 12.79
CA LYS A 454 -11.52 -23.38 14.04
C LYS A 454 -11.58 -24.89 13.77
N ASN A 455 -12.38 -25.28 12.77
CA ASN A 455 -12.54 -26.66 12.37
C ASN A 455 -12.37 -26.78 10.85
N SER A 456 -11.95 -27.97 10.40
CA SER A 456 -11.89 -28.31 8.98
C SER A 456 -13.28 -28.63 8.46
N PHE A 457 -13.68 -28.03 7.34
CA PHE A 457 -14.92 -28.36 6.65
C PHE A 457 -14.81 -28.05 5.15
N TYR A 458 -15.29 -28.99 4.34
CA TYR A 458 -15.36 -28.90 2.89
C TYR A 458 -16.77 -29.26 2.44
N LYS A 459 -17.30 -28.57 1.45
CA LYS A 459 -18.57 -28.90 0.82
C LYS A 459 -18.41 -28.74 -0.68
N PHE A 460 -18.56 -29.86 -1.37
CA PHE A 460 -18.43 -29.96 -2.82
C PHE A 460 -19.76 -29.74 -3.52
N THR A 461 -19.72 -29.34 -4.78
CA THR A 461 -20.91 -29.08 -5.60
C THR A 461 -21.75 -30.33 -5.86
N ASP A 462 -21.16 -31.52 -5.75
CA ASP A 462 -21.86 -32.80 -5.83
C ASP A 462 -22.67 -33.14 -4.54
N GLY A 463 -22.59 -32.29 -3.52
CA GLY A 463 -23.25 -32.44 -2.23
C GLY A 463 -22.40 -33.17 -1.16
N THR A 464 -21.18 -33.62 -1.49
CA THR A 464 -20.28 -34.26 -0.52
C THR A 464 -19.81 -33.26 0.53
N GLU A 465 -19.87 -33.61 1.80
CA GLU A 465 -19.38 -32.84 2.94
C GLU A 465 -18.33 -33.64 3.72
N ILE A 466 -17.19 -33.00 4.04
CA ILE A 466 -16.07 -33.63 4.75
C ILE A 466 -15.54 -32.68 5.84
N GLY A 467 -15.31 -33.24 7.03
CA GLY A 467 -14.77 -32.51 8.18
C GLY A 467 -15.78 -32.35 9.33
N ASN A 468 -15.29 -31.72 10.43
CA ASN A 468 -16.07 -31.57 11.67
C ASN A 468 -16.59 -30.15 11.89
N GLY A 469 -16.32 -29.24 10.95
CA GLY A 469 -16.75 -27.85 10.98
C GLY A 469 -18.14 -27.63 10.37
N ASN A 470 -18.40 -26.43 9.94
CA ASN A 470 -19.64 -26.05 9.27
C ASN A 470 -19.34 -24.96 8.20
N ILE A 471 -20.38 -24.48 7.52
CA ILE A 471 -20.25 -23.49 6.43
C ILE A 471 -19.53 -22.21 6.89
N SER A 472 -19.67 -21.78 8.15
CA SER A 472 -18.98 -20.59 8.66
C SER A 472 -17.46 -20.77 8.78
N ASP A 473 -16.97 -22.02 8.74
CA ASP A 473 -15.52 -22.32 8.71
C ASP A 473 -14.95 -22.35 7.30
N THR A 474 -15.75 -22.00 6.27
CA THR A 474 -15.36 -22.16 4.85
C THR A 474 -15.38 -20.86 4.07
N ASP A 475 -14.63 -20.86 2.96
CA ASP A 475 -14.71 -19.89 1.89
C ASP A 475 -15.25 -20.53 0.60
N LEU A 476 -15.90 -19.71 -0.23
CA LEU A 476 -16.44 -20.13 -1.52
C LEU A 476 -15.38 -20.00 -2.60
N LEU A 477 -15.21 -21.04 -3.42
CA LEU A 477 -14.40 -21.03 -4.62
C LEU A 477 -15.24 -20.61 -5.85
N PRO A 478 -14.63 -20.08 -6.92
CA PRO A 478 -15.31 -19.80 -8.18
C PRO A 478 -16.02 -21.02 -8.80
N SER A 479 -15.54 -22.24 -8.53
CA SER A 479 -16.17 -23.50 -8.94
C SER A 479 -17.52 -23.76 -8.26
N GLY A 480 -17.85 -23.05 -7.18
CA GLY A 480 -19.01 -23.31 -6.32
C GLY A 480 -18.71 -24.24 -5.14
N ASP A 481 -17.54 -24.90 -5.13
CA ASP A 481 -17.10 -25.69 -3.98
C ASP A 481 -16.73 -24.79 -2.80
N ARG A 482 -16.82 -25.34 -1.59
CA ARG A 482 -16.39 -24.66 -0.38
C ARG A 482 -15.19 -25.36 0.24
N ILE A 483 -14.16 -24.61 0.53
CA ILE A 483 -12.92 -25.03 1.15
C ILE A 483 -12.82 -24.47 2.57
N THR A 484 -12.25 -25.21 3.52
CA THR A 484 -11.90 -24.67 4.83
C THR A 484 -11.19 -23.33 4.66
N ARG A 485 -11.63 -22.28 5.39
CA ARG A 485 -11.09 -20.92 5.26
C ARG A 485 -9.57 -20.91 5.19
N GLN A 486 -9.03 -20.20 4.23
CA GLN A 486 -7.60 -20.12 3.96
C GLN A 486 -7.05 -18.72 4.26
N ALA A 487 -5.77 -18.66 4.59
CA ALA A 487 -5.04 -17.41 4.75
C ALA A 487 -3.69 -17.46 4.02
N TYR A 488 -3.13 -16.29 3.72
CA TYR A 488 -1.73 -16.14 3.34
C TYR A 488 -0.84 -16.20 4.58
N TRP A 489 0.27 -16.90 4.48
CA TRP A 489 1.25 -17.05 5.55
C TRP A 489 2.67 -16.81 5.01
N LEU A 490 3.47 -16.00 5.70
CA LEU A 490 4.92 -15.97 5.45
C LEU A 490 5.58 -17.20 6.09
N ASN A 491 6.52 -17.78 5.36
CA ASN A 491 7.28 -18.93 5.83
C ASN A 491 8.20 -18.53 6.99
N GLN A 492 8.25 -19.33 8.05
CA GLN A 492 9.14 -19.06 9.19
C GLN A 492 10.62 -18.97 8.79
N SER A 493 11.06 -19.78 7.82
CA SER A 493 12.42 -19.76 7.29
C SER A 493 12.73 -18.45 6.57
N TYR A 494 11.75 -17.91 5.84
CA TYR A 494 11.86 -16.63 5.18
C TYR A 494 11.95 -15.49 6.21
N ILE A 495 11.07 -15.47 7.21
CA ILE A 495 11.13 -14.46 8.28
C ILE A 495 12.50 -14.49 8.96
N ASN A 496 13.02 -15.69 9.27
CA ASN A 496 14.33 -15.84 9.88
C ASN A 496 15.47 -15.26 9.03
N SER A 497 15.37 -15.40 7.69
CA SER A 497 16.38 -14.83 6.77
C SER A 497 16.30 -13.32 6.61
N GLN A 498 15.20 -12.70 7.03
CA GLN A 498 14.96 -11.25 6.93
C GLN A 498 15.33 -10.49 8.20
N LEU A 499 15.44 -11.21 9.32
CA LEU A 499 15.79 -10.57 10.59
C LEU A 499 17.29 -10.35 10.72
N GLU A 500 17.66 -9.24 11.37
CA GLU A 500 19.04 -8.92 11.69
C GLU A 500 19.66 -9.97 12.60
N ASP A 501 20.94 -10.27 12.38
CA ASP A 501 21.73 -11.23 13.16
C ASP A 501 21.67 -11.01 14.68
N THR A 502 21.62 -9.74 15.10
CA THR A 502 21.51 -9.33 16.50
C THR A 502 20.24 -9.81 17.20
N LEU A 503 19.16 -10.02 16.42
CA LEU A 503 17.86 -10.46 16.93
C LEU A 503 17.73 -12.00 16.97
N ILE A 504 18.50 -12.69 16.14
CA ILE A 504 18.38 -14.15 15.95
C ILE A 504 19.51 -14.95 16.62
N ARG A 505 20.57 -14.30 17.09
CA ARG A 505 21.66 -14.97 17.83
C ARG A 505 21.36 -15.02 19.32
N HIS A 506 21.44 -16.23 19.89
CA HIS A 506 21.46 -16.41 21.34
C HIS A 506 22.83 -15.89 21.87
N HIS A 507 22.81 -14.81 22.62
CA HIS A 507 23.95 -14.38 23.45
C HIS A 507 23.73 -14.82 24.87
#